data_a9928b48d4a6ccb1403871d908e4b18e
#
_entry.id   a9928b48d4a6ccb1403871d908e4b18e
#
_cell.length_a   1.000
_cell.length_b   1.000
_cell.length_c   1.000
_cell.angle_alpha   90.00
_cell.angle_beta   90.00
_cell.angle_gamma   90.00
#
_symmetry.space_group_name_H-M   'P 1'
#
loop_
_entity.id
_entity.type
_entity.pdbx_description
1 polymer ?
#
loop_
_entity_poly.entity_id
_entity_poly.type
_entity_poly.pdbx_seq_one_letter_code
_entity_poly.pdbx_strand_id
1 'polypeptide(L)'
;SDLLLNLINDVLDLSHMESGNLVVSLKPCRLYSICKDAIDSVLHRVEQGVSLTLSMQDESFVLNTDPVRFQQMLLNLLTNAAKFTHQGKIDLAVYINEEQRQVRVEVTDTGCGIPPDKQEKVFGRFEKLDDYVQGAGLGLAICKMIAEQLGGSVYIDSAYTDGARFVFIHPFDVPGINKV
;
A
#
# COMPACT_ATOMS: atom_id res chain seq x y z
N SER A 1 20.78 -12.80 0.69
CA SER A 1 19.95 -12.39 -0.44
C SER A 1 19.02 -11.27 -0.02
N ASP A 2 18.62 -10.44 -0.96
CA ASP A 2 17.68 -9.34 -0.72
C ASP A 2 16.33 -9.85 -0.21
N LEU A 3 15.91 -11.02 -0.65
CA LEU A 3 14.66 -11.65 -0.21
C LEU A 3 14.71 -11.97 1.30
N LEU A 4 15.81 -12.56 1.78
CA LEU A 4 15.96 -12.89 3.20
C LEU A 4 16.02 -11.64 4.06
N LEU A 5 16.75 -10.61 3.61
CA LEU A 5 16.83 -9.34 4.31
C LEU A 5 15.47 -8.65 4.38
N ASN A 6 14.72 -8.64 3.30
CA ASN A 6 13.35 -8.09 3.26
C ASN A 6 12.42 -8.85 4.22
N LEU A 7 12.51 -10.18 4.24
CA LEU A 7 11.75 -11.00 5.17
C LEU A 7 12.06 -10.69 6.64
N ILE A 8 13.35 -10.56 6.97
CA ILE A 8 13.79 -10.21 8.32
C ILE A 8 13.26 -8.84 8.71
N ASN A 9 13.37 -7.85 7.82
CA ASN A 9 12.85 -6.51 8.07
C ASN A 9 11.34 -6.50 8.25
N ASP A 10 10.60 -7.25 7.46
CA ASP A 10 9.14 -7.38 7.58
C ASP A 10 8.76 -8.01 8.93
N VAL A 11 9.45 -9.06 9.36
CA VAL A 11 9.21 -9.70 10.66
C VAL A 11 9.50 -8.74 11.81
N LEU A 12 10.59 -7.97 11.73
CA LEU A 12 10.94 -6.98 12.74
C LEU A 12 9.91 -5.85 12.80
N ASP A 13 9.47 -5.34 11.65
CA ASP A 13 8.44 -4.30 11.59
C ASP A 13 7.13 -4.80 12.21
N LEU A 14 6.71 -6.00 11.87
CA LEU A 14 5.51 -6.60 12.41
C LEU A 14 5.60 -6.76 13.93
N SER A 15 6.73 -7.25 14.42
CA SER A 15 6.99 -7.41 15.86
C SER A 15 6.93 -6.07 16.61
N HIS A 16 7.56 -5.03 16.06
CA HIS A 16 7.53 -3.68 16.64
C HIS A 16 6.12 -3.09 16.65
N MET A 17 5.36 -3.28 15.59
CA MET A 17 3.97 -2.81 15.53
C MET A 17 3.08 -3.49 16.56
N GLU A 18 3.23 -4.80 16.75
CA GLU A 18 2.45 -5.57 17.73
C GLU A 18 2.78 -5.21 19.17
N SER A 19 4.04 -4.97 19.46
CA SER A 19 4.49 -4.59 20.82
C SER A 19 4.16 -3.14 21.18
N GLY A 20 3.61 -2.36 20.23
CA GLY A 20 3.36 -0.93 20.43
C GLY A 20 4.62 -0.05 20.43
N ASN A 21 5.77 -0.63 20.09
CA ASN A 21 7.05 0.08 20.06
C ASN A 21 7.28 0.87 18.76
N LEU A 22 6.40 0.71 17.78
CA LEU A 22 6.49 1.48 16.56
C LEU A 22 5.94 2.88 16.79
N VAL A 23 6.82 3.87 16.73
CA VAL A 23 6.44 5.27 16.84
C VAL A 23 6.16 5.82 15.45
N VAL A 24 4.95 6.34 15.25
CA VAL A 24 4.58 7.05 14.03
C VAL A 24 5.11 8.49 14.13
N SER A 25 5.91 8.90 13.16
CA SER A 25 6.51 10.23 13.11
C SER A 25 5.84 11.05 12.01
N LEU A 26 4.89 11.90 12.39
CA LEU A 26 4.12 12.72 11.45
C LEU A 26 4.88 13.97 11.06
N LYS A 27 4.84 14.31 9.78
CA LYS A 27 5.32 15.58 9.23
C LYS A 27 4.57 15.94 7.96
N PRO A 28 4.52 17.23 7.59
CA PRO A 28 3.94 17.64 6.31
C PRO A 28 4.70 17.02 5.14
N CYS A 29 3.98 16.32 4.26
CA CYS A 29 4.57 15.61 3.13
C CYS A 29 3.78 15.90 1.86
N ARG A 30 4.49 16.20 0.78
CA ARG A 30 3.89 16.30 -0.54
C ARG A 30 3.65 14.88 -1.08
N LEU A 31 2.39 14.49 -1.17
CA LEU A 31 2.03 13.12 -1.55
C LEU A 31 2.52 12.73 -2.95
N TYR A 32 2.50 13.66 -3.89
CA TYR A 32 2.99 13.41 -5.25
C TYR A 32 4.44 12.89 -5.23
N SER A 33 5.29 13.50 -4.41
CA SER A 33 6.70 13.09 -4.31
C SER A 33 6.83 11.66 -3.77
N ILE A 34 6.07 11.29 -2.74
CA ILE A 34 6.08 9.94 -2.18
C ILE A 34 5.59 8.92 -3.22
N CYS A 35 4.50 9.23 -3.91
CA CYS A 35 3.93 8.36 -4.93
C CYS A 35 4.89 8.17 -6.11
N LYS A 36 5.50 9.25 -6.58
CA LYS A 36 6.45 9.22 -7.69
C LYS A 36 7.68 8.38 -7.35
N ASP A 37 8.23 8.56 -6.15
CA ASP A 37 9.38 7.78 -5.67
C ASP A 37 9.03 6.29 -5.55
N ALA A 38 7.84 5.97 -5.08
CA ALA A 38 7.39 4.58 -4.98
C ALA A 38 7.27 3.94 -6.36
N ILE A 39 6.67 4.63 -7.33
CA ILE A 39 6.57 4.15 -8.72
C ILE A 39 7.97 3.91 -9.31
N ASP A 40 8.86 4.88 -9.18
CA ASP A 40 10.23 4.76 -9.70
C ASP A 40 10.97 3.56 -9.08
N SER A 41 10.70 3.27 -7.81
CA SER A 41 11.33 2.16 -7.08
C SER A 41 10.85 0.78 -7.53
N VAL A 42 9.60 0.66 -8.02
CA VAL A 42 9.05 -0.64 -8.41
C VAL A 42 9.03 -0.88 -9.92
N LEU A 43 9.35 0.14 -10.70
CA LEU A 43 9.23 0.08 -12.17
C LEU A 43 10.01 -1.10 -12.78
N HIS A 44 11.18 -1.43 -12.22
CA HIS A 44 12.00 -2.56 -12.68
C HIS A 44 11.37 -3.93 -12.40
N ARG A 45 10.36 -4.01 -11.53
CA ARG A 45 9.63 -5.25 -11.21
C ARG A 45 8.41 -5.46 -12.08
N VAL A 46 8.00 -4.42 -12.80
CA VAL A 46 6.83 -4.46 -13.70
C VAL A 46 7.24 -5.18 -14.98
N GLU A 47 6.44 -6.16 -15.38
CA GLU A 47 6.70 -6.96 -16.56
C GLU A 47 6.65 -6.12 -17.84
N GLN A 48 7.49 -6.45 -18.80
CA GLN A 48 7.54 -5.74 -20.08
C GLN A 48 6.17 -5.83 -20.76
N GLY A 49 5.66 -4.68 -21.21
CA GLY A 49 4.34 -4.57 -21.82
C GLY A 49 3.22 -4.21 -20.84
N VAL A 50 3.49 -4.23 -19.53
CA VAL A 50 2.56 -3.74 -18.51
C VAL A 50 2.87 -2.26 -18.25
N SER A 51 1.85 -1.40 -18.34
CA SER A 51 2.00 0.02 -18.01
C SER A 51 1.79 0.26 -16.52
N LEU A 52 2.55 1.19 -15.95
CA LEU A 52 2.40 1.67 -14.58
C LEU A 52 2.21 3.18 -14.61
N THR A 53 1.07 3.66 -14.14
CA THR A 53 0.69 5.07 -14.20
C THR A 53 0.35 5.64 -12.84
N LEU A 54 0.53 6.96 -12.69
CA LEU A 54 0.13 7.74 -11.52
C LEU A 54 -0.94 8.73 -11.94
N SER A 55 -2.08 8.71 -11.26
CA SER A 55 -3.18 9.66 -11.42
C SER A 55 -3.39 10.42 -10.11
N MET A 56 -3.17 11.72 -10.10
CA MET A 56 -3.33 12.55 -8.91
C MET A 56 -3.95 13.88 -9.28
N GLN A 57 -5.03 14.22 -8.62
CA GLN A 57 -5.85 15.38 -8.92
C GLN A 57 -5.13 16.70 -8.59
N ASP A 58 -4.40 16.74 -7.48
CA ASP A 58 -3.64 17.91 -7.03
C ASP A 58 -2.24 17.49 -6.60
N GLU A 59 -1.27 17.72 -7.47
CA GLU A 59 0.13 17.36 -7.22
C GLU A 59 0.79 18.20 -6.14
N SER A 60 0.18 19.33 -5.76
CA SER A 60 0.70 20.21 -4.70
C SER A 60 0.19 19.85 -3.30
N PHE A 61 -0.74 18.90 -3.20
CA PHE A 61 -1.36 18.55 -1.92
C PHE A 61 -0.34 18.05 -0.91
N VAL A 62 -0.43 18.60 0.30
CA VAL A 62 0.43 18.24 1.43
C VAL A 62 -0.41 17.55 2.49
N LEU A 63 -0.01 16.35 2.88
CA LEU A 63 -0.63 15.56 3.93
C LEU A 63 0.31 15.47 5.13
N ASN A 64 -0.23 15.62 6.33
CA ASN A 64 0.50 15.33 7.54
C ASN A 64 0.49 13.82 7.81
N THR A 65 1.59 13.16 7.52
CA THR A 65 1.74 11.70 7.58
C THR A 65 3.16 11.30 7.95
N ASP A 66 3.35 10.01 8.18
CA ASP A 66 4.69 9.41 8.29
C ASP A 66 5.13 8.98 6.88
N PRO A 67 6.09 9.69 6.26
CA PRO A 67 6.46 9.42 4.87
C PRO A 67 7.13 8.05 4.68
N VAL A 68 7.82 7.54 5.68
CA VAL A 68 8.44 6.22 5.63
C VAL A 68 7.37 5.12 5.61
N ARG A 69 6.39 5.23 6.48
CA ARG A 69 5.29 4.26 6.56
C ARG A 69 4.35 4.36 5.36
N PHE A 70 4.05 5.57 4.91
CA PHE A 70 3.25 5.77 3.72
C PHE A 70 3.93 5.15 2.49
N GLN A 71 5.23 5.38 2.31
CA GLN A 71 6.00 4.78 1.21
C GLN A 71 6.03 3.25 1.32
N GLN A 72 6.23 2.71 2.52
CA GLN A 72 6.20 1.26 2.76
C GLN A 72 4.86 0.65 2.33
N MET A 73 3.75 1.32 2.67
CA MET A 73 2.41 0.93 2.20
C MET A 73 2.35 0.85 0.67
N LEU A 74 2.76 1.92 0.00
CA LEU A 74 2.73 1.98 -1.47
C LEU A 74 3.62 0.91 -2.11
N LEU A 75 4.83 0.72 -1.60
CA LEU A 75 5.76 -0.28 -2.12
C LEU A 75 5.17 -1.70 -1.99
N ASN A 76 4.56 -2.02 -0.86
CA ASN A 76 3.92 -3.32 -0.67
C ASN A 76 2.75 -3.54 -1.63
N LEU A 77 1.89 -2.55 -1.81
CA LEU A 77 0.76 -2.65 -2.73
C LEU A 77 1.21 -2.72 -4.19
N LEU A 78 2.18 -1.90 -4.58
CA LEU A 78 2.68 -1.86 -5.96
C LEU A 78 3.49 -3.11 -6.33
N THR A 79 4.33 -3.61 -5.43
CA THR A 79 5.07 -4.86 -5.68
C THR A 79 4.13 -6.06 -5.79
N ASN A 80 3.08 -6.07 -4.99
CA ASN A 80 2.03 -7.08 -5.09
C ASN A 80 1.32 -7.02 -6.44
N ALA A 81 0.92 -5.83 -6.89
CA ALA A 81 0.31 -5.64 -8.21
C ALA A 81 1.25 -6.10 -9.33
N ALA A 82 2.54 -5.78 -9.25
CA ALA A 82 3.54 -6.19 -10.25
C ALA A 82 3.70 -7.70 -10.33
N LYS A 83 3.61 -8.42 -9.20
CA LYS A 83 3.69 -9.89 -9.17
C LYS A 83 2.56 -10.55 -9.93
N PHE A 84 1.34 -10.02 -9.82
CA PHE A 84 0.13 -10.65 -10.33
C PHE A 84 -0.35 -10.09 -11.66
N THR A 85 0.30 -9.07 -12.21
CA THR A 85 -0.06 -8.47 -13.48
C THR A 85 0.97 -8.81 -14.55
N HIS A 86 0.58 -9.63 -15.51
CA HIS A 86 1.44 -10.10 -16.61
C HIS A 86 1.14 -9.39 -17.92
N GLN A 87 -0.05 -8.85 -18.04
CA GLN A 87 -0.51 -8.06 -19.20
C GLN A 87 -1.45 -6.96 -18.72
N GLY A 88 -1.50 -5.86 -19.44
CA GLY A 88 -2.40 -4.78 -19.15
C GLY A 88 -1.75 -3.63 -18.39
N LYS A 89 -2.29 -3.28 -17.22
CA LYS A 89 -1.86 -2.06 -16.54
C LYS A 89 -1.98 -2.14 -15.02
N ILE A 90 -1.19 -1.28 -14.38
CA ILE A 90 -1.25 -0.98 -12.95
C ILE A 90 -1.41 0.53 -12.84
N ASP A 91 -2.37 0.99 -12.06
CA ASP A 91 -2.61 2.41 -11.83
C ASP A 91 -2.60 2.74 -10.34
N LEU A 92 -1.80 3.74 -9.97
CA LEU A 92 -1.80 4.34 -8.64
C LEU A 92 -2.57 5.65 -8.72
N ALA A 93 -3.74 5.71 -8.09
CA ALA A 93 -4.59 6.89 -8.10
C ALA A 93 -4.74 7.46 -6.69
N VAL A 94 -4.72 8.78 -6.58
CA VAL A 94 -4.89 9.50 -5.30
C VAL A 94 -6.03 10.49 -5.43
N TYR A 95 -7.03 10.33 -4.57
CA TYR A 95 -8.21 11.19 -4.49
C TYR A 95 -8.23 11.92 -3.15
N ILE A 96 -8.45 13.22 -3.20
CA ILE A 96 -8.52 14.07 -2.01
C ILE A 96 -9.98 14.39 -1.74
N ASN A 97 -10.50 13.97 -0.60
CA ASN A 97 -11.86 14.24 -0.19
C ASN A 97 -11.87 15.28 0.95
N GLU A 98 -12.09 16.53 0.58
CA GLU A 98 -12.12 17.64 1.54
C GLU A 98 -13.32 17.57 2.49
N GLU A 99 -14.45 17.08 2.03
CA GLU A 99 -15.67 16.95 2.82
C GLU A 99 -15.50 15.94 3.95
N GLN A 100 -14.98 14.76 3.64
CA GLN A 100 -14.71 13.70 4.60
C GLN A 100 -13.35 13.86 5.30
N ARG A 101 -12.55 14.83 4.88
CA ARG A 101 -11.19 15.09 5.37
C ARG A 101 -10.32 13.84 5.37
N GLN A 102 -10.24 13.23 4.20
CA GLN A 102 -9.43 12.03 4.00
C GLN A 102 -8.86 11.95 2.59
N VAL A 103 -7.79 11.19 2.46
CA VAL A 103 -7.19 10.82 1.18
C VAL A 103 -7.52 9.37 0.90
N ARG A 104 -7.94 9.09 -0.34
CA ARG A 104 -8.14 7.73 -0.83
C ARG A 104 -7.07 7.41 -1.85
N VAL A 105 -6.30 6.38 -1.55
CA VAL A 105 -5.25 5.88 -2.45
C VAL A 105 -5.70 4.52 -3.00
N GLU A 106 -5.67 4.37 -4.32
CA GLU A 106 -6.06 3.13 -4.99
C GLU A 106 -4.90 2.59 -5.80
N VAL A 107 -4.59 1.32 -5.60
CA VAL A 107 -3.69 0.57 -6.49
C VAL A 107 -4.56 -0.44 -7.22
N THR A 108 -4.75 -0.20 -8.52
CA THR A 108 -5.60 -1.02 -9.38
C THR A 108 -4.75 -1.75 -10.39
N ASP A 109 -4.96 -3.06 -10.54
CA ASP A 109 -4.28 -3.87 -11.55
C ASP A 109 -5.29 -4.63 -12.40
N THR A 110 -4.82 -5.07 -13.57
CA THR A 110 -5.59 -5.92 -14.48
C THR A 110 -5.06 -7.36 -14.47
N GLY A 111 -4.57 -7.81 -13.31
CA GLY A 111 -4.03 -9.13 -13.11
C GLY A 111 -5.10 -10.20 -12.86
N CYS A 112 -4.70 -11.26 -12.17
CA CYS A 112 -5.58 -12.41 -11.94
C CYS A 112 -6.76 -12.14 -11.00
N GLY A 113 -6.73 -11.03 -10.25
CA GLY A 113 -7.76 -10.73 -9.27
C GLY A 113 -7.67 -11.60 -8.02
N ILE A 114 -8.56 -11.33 -7.08
CA ILE A 114 -8.65 -12.05 -5.81
C ILE A 114 -10.08 -12.55 -5.64
N PRO A 115 -10.28 -13.87 -5.50
CA PRO A 115 -11.62 -14.41 -5.27
C PRO A 115 -12.29 -13.80 -4.04
N PRO A 116 -13.61 -13.53 -4.08
CA PRO A 116 -14.32 -12.86 -2.99
C PRO A 116 -14.13 -13.52 -1.62
N ASP A 117 -14.07 -14.84 -1.56
CA ASP A 117 -13.87 -15.60 -0.33
C ASP A 117 -12.47 -15.44 0.28
N LYS A 118 -11.50 -14.95 -0.49
CA LYS A 118 -10.11 -14.75 -0.05
C LYS A 118 -9.78 -13.29 0.26
N GLN A 119 -10.64 -12.33 -0.08
CA GLN A 119 -10.32 -10.91 0.01
C GLN A 119 -10.03 -10.42 1.43
N GLU A 120 -10.71 -10.94 2.44
CA GLU A 120 -10.41 -10.61 3.83
C GLU A 120 -9.15 -11.33 4.32
N LYS A 121 -8.89 -12.55 3.84
CA LYS A 121 -7.78 -13.39 4.28
C LYS A 121 -6.41 -12.90 3.81
N VAL A 122 -6.34 -12.16 2.68
CA VAL A 122 -5.05 -11.74 2.12
C VAL A 122 -4.28 -10.79 3.04
N PHE A 123 -4.94 -10.13 3.99
CA PHE A 123 -4.29 -9.30 5.00
C PHE A 123 -3.81 -10.09 6.22
N GLY A 124 -4.04 -11.40 6.26
CA GLY A 124 -3.49 -12.28 7.29
C GLY A 124 -2.01 -12.55 7.07
N ARG A 125 -1.33 -12.96 8.15
CA ARG A 125 0.10 -13.29 8.10
C ARG A 125 0.30 -14.59 7.33
N PHE A 126 1.35 -14.61 6.49
CA PHE A 126 1.75 -15.77 5.69
C PHE A 126 0.67 -16.27 4.74
N GLU A 127 -0.37 -15.48 4.50
CA GLU A 127 -1.36 -15.79 3.47
C GLU A 127 -0.77 -15.52 2.08
N LYS A 128 -0.91 -16.48 1.19
CA LYS A 128 -0.43 -16.41 -0.19
C LYS A 128 -1.57 -16.74 -1.14
N LEU A 129 -1.69 -15.98 -2.20
CA LEU A 129 -2.64 -16.24 -3.27
C LEU A 129 -2.14 -17.34 -4.20
N ASP A 130 -0.83 -17.42 -4.37
CA ASP A 130 -0.14 -18.39 -5.22
C ASP A 130 1.15 -18.83 -4.52
N ASP A 131 1.26 -20.11 -4.20
CA ASP A 131 2.43 -20.69 -3.55
C ASP A 131 3.69 -20.67 -4.42
N TYR A 132 3.53 -20.48 -5.73
CA TYR A 132 4.65 -20.37 -6.65
C TYR A 132 5.30 -18.98 -6.66
N VAL A 133 4.63 -17.96 -6.11
CA VAL A 133 5.15 -16.60 -6.07
C VAL A 133 6.03 -16.40 -4.83
N GLN A 134 7.23 -15.87 -5.04
CA GLN A 134 8.18 -15.63 -3.95
C GLN A 134 7.65 -14.58 -2.98
N GLY A 135 7.79 -14.85 -1.70
CA GLY A 135 7.42 -13.94 -0.61
C GLY A 135 6.89 -14.70 0.60
N ALA A 136 6.93 -14.07 1.76
CA ALA A 136 6.48 -14.68 3.01
C ALA A 136 5.00 -14.41 3.32
N GLY A 137 4.30 -13.62 2.50
CA GLY A 137 2.91 -13.26 2.76
C GLY A 137 2.73 -12.27 3.93
N LEU A 138 3.75 -11.45 4.22
CA LEU A 138 3.69 -10.45 5.30
C LEU A 138 3.37 -9.05 4.82
N GLY A 139 3.61 -8.73 3.56
CA GLY A 139 3.47 -7.37 3.02
C GLY A 139 2.08 -6.77 3.22
N LEU A 140 1.02 -7.54 2.96
CA LEU A 140 -0.35 -7.05 3.13
C LEU A 140 -0.76 -6.96 4.61
N ALA A 141 -0.26 -7.85 5.47
CA ALA A 141 -0.46 -7.74 6.92
C ALA A 141 0.18 -6.47 7.47
N ILE A 142 1.36 -6.11 7.00
CA ILE A 142 2.04 -4.86 7.33
C ILE A 142 1.23 -3.67 6.84
N CYS A 143 0.68 -3.71 5.64
CA CYS A 143 -0.20 -2.66 5.11
C CYS A 143 -1.38 -2.40 6.05
N LYS A 144 -2.04 -3.45 6.53
CA LYS A 144 -3.15 -3.32 7.46
C LYS A 144 -2.74 -2.64 8.75
N MET A 145 -1.61 -3.02 9.32
CA MET A 145 -1.10 -2.43 10.56
C MET A 145 -0.70 -0.97 10.38
N ILE A 146 -0.05 -0.62 9.27
CA ILE A 146 0.28 0.77 8.95
C ILE A 146 -0.98 1.61 8.83
N ALA A 147 -1.98 1.12 8.08
CA ALA A 147 -3.25 1.84 7.90
C ALA A 147 -3.92 2.13 9.24
N GLU A 148 -4.00 1.13 10.12
CA GLU A 148 -4.58 1.27 11.45
C GLU A 148 -3.82 2.29 12.31
N GLN A 149 -2.50 2.25 12.27
CA GLN A 149 -1.66 3.19 13.02
C GLN A 149 -1.78 4.64 12.54
N LEU A 150 -2.03 4.82 11.25
CA LEU A 150 -2.29 6.13 10.67
C LEU A 150 -3.75 6.58 10.83
N GLY A 151 -4.57 5.79 11.52
CA GLY A 151 -5.96 6.12 11.79
C GLY A 151 -6.91 5.87 10.62
N GLY A 152 -6.45 5.11 9.63
CA GLY A 152 -7.21 4.78 8.43
C GLY A 152 -7.52 3.31 8.28
N SER A 153 -7.70 2.89 7.05
CA SER A 153 -8.02 1.50 6.70
C SER A 153 -7.44 1.11 5.34
N VAL A 154 -7.26 -0.18 5.14
CA VAL A 154 -6.89 -0.75 3.84
C VAL A 154 -7.82 -1.92 3.57
N TYR A 155 -8.33 -2.02 2.35
CA TYR A 155 -9.25 -3.07 1.94
C TYR A 155 -9.18 -3.29 0.43
N ILE A 156 -9.85 -4.35 -0.02
CA ILE A 156 -10.03 -4.65 -1.44
C ILE A 156 -11.42 -4.17 -1.87
N ASP A 157 -11.47 -3.42 -2.98
CA ASP A 157 -12.73 -3.01 -3.60
C ASP A 157 -13.32 -4.19 -4.37
N SER A 158 -14.30 -4.85 -3.76
CA SER A 158 -14.95 -6.04 -4.33
C SER A 158 -15.82 -5.74 -5.55
N ALA A 159 -16.17 -4.48 -5.80
CA ALA A 159 -16.91 -4.06 -6.98
C ALA A 159 -16.06 -4.04 -8.25
N TYR A 160 -14.72 -3.98 -8.10
CA TYR A 160 -13.80 -4.05 -9.22
C TYR A 160 -13.47 -5.50 -9.53
N THR A 161 -13.74 -5.97 -10.75
CA THR A 161 -13.66 -7.39 -11.13
C THR A 161 -12.69 -7.69 -12.28
N ASP A 162 -12.04 -6.67 -12.86
CA ASP A 162 -11.09 -6.84 -13.97
C ASP A 162 -9.65 -7.11 -13.51
N GLY A 163 -9.47 -7.39 -12.25
CA GLY A 163 -8.22 -7.61 -11.56
C GLY A 163 -8.41 -7.38 -10.07
N ALA A 164 -7.46 -6.70 -9.44
CA ALA A 164 -7.58 -6.32 -8.03
C ALA A 164 -7.45 -4.81 -7.85
N ARG A 165 -8.20 -4.26 -6.92
CA ARG A 165 -8.10 -2.86 -6.49
C ARG A 165 -7.96 -2.81 -4.98
N PHE A 166 -6.77 -2.41 -4.53
CA PHE A 166 -6.50 -2.15 -3.12
C PHE A 166 -6.76 -0.68 -2.83
N VAL A 167 -7.48 -0.41 -1.75
CA VAL A 167 -7.85 0.94 -1.33
C VAL A 167 -7.25 1.21 0.04
N PHE A 168 -6.51 2.31 0.16
CA PHE A 168 -5.98 2.82 1.42
C PHE A 168 -6.63 4.17 1.72
N ILE A 169 -7.31 4.27 2.86
CA ILE A 169 -7.91 5.50 3.35
C ILE A 169 -7.01 6.07 4.45
N HIS A 170 -6.63 7.34 4.31
CA HIS A 170 -5.80 8.04 5.28
C HIS A 170 -6.50 9.35 5.69
N PRO A 171 -6.76 9.57 6.98
CA PRO A 171 -7.38 10.81 7.43
C PRO A 171 -6.41 11.99 7.30
N PHE A 172 -6.94 13.21 7.12
CA PHE A 172 -6.11 14.42 7.16
C PHE A 172 -5.44 14.60 8.52
N ASP A 173 -6.16 14.22 9.58
CA ASP A 173 -5.69 14.32 10.95
C ASP A 173 -5.62 12.92 11.58
N VAL A 174 -4.41 12.48 11.93
CA VAL A 174 -4.21 11.16 12.55
C VAL A 174 -4.64 11.24 14.01
N PRO A 175 -5.61 10.40 14.45
CA PRO A 175 -6.12 10.44 15.82
C PRO A 175 -5.05 10.04 16.85
N GLY A 176 -5.12 10.63 18.05
CA GLY A 176 -4.31 10.22 19.20
C GLY A 176 -2.86 10.66 19.18
N ILE A 177 -2.43 11.42 18.18
CA ILE A 177 -1.10 12.00 18.14
C ILE A 177 -1.22 13.47 18.46
N ASN A 178 -0.64 13.88 19.59
CA ASN A 178 -0.60 15.29 19.99
C ASN A 178 0.15 16.09 18.93
N LYS A 179 -0.51 17.11 18.39
CA LYS A 179 0.16 18.13 17.60
C LYS A 179 1.11 18.87 18.55
N VAL A 180 2.37 18.66 18.39
CA VAL A 180 3.38 19.44 19.08
C VAL A 180 3.50 20.78 18.37
#